data_90a7eeaaa362ea29f2e2911c362aea42
#
_entry.id   90a7eeaaa362ea29f2e2911c362aea42
#
_cell.length_a   1.000
_cell.length_b   1.000
_cell.length_c   1.000
_cell.angle_alpha   90.00
_cell.angle_beta   90.00
_cell.angle_gamma   90.00
#
_symmetry.space_group_name_H-M   'P 1'
#
loop_
_entity.id
_entity.type
_entity.pdbx_description
1 polymer ?
#
loop_
_entity_poly.entity_id
_entity_poly.type
_entity_poly.pdbx_seq_one_letter_code
_entity_poly.pdbx_strand_id
1 'polypeptide(L)'
;DEAEFLIRLANQRLLVERRPEGAQSLLESADQVLAKLDDPGLISLRKTLTENIAALRGTATIDREGVFLRIGTLADLVMTFPALPAHGLETVEVVAVIELVDELAFVDEAIVVVEEPWYQNLWQNIRNATQGFVDRHFDVRSLEQPLAPLMSLDSESQLRYSLLITLGNAQQAVLREETSVYQASLARVEKEISQYFTPNEETRAIVEQLQALQAQAVQQDLPDISASLYALRDYRDASASRFGNGEG
;
A
#
# COMPACT_ATOMS: atom_id res chain seq x y z
N ASP A 1 8.70 -35.10 28.99
CA ASP A 1 8.89 -33.67 29.37
C ASP A 1 9.59 -32.86 28.26
N GLU A 2 10.73 -33.38 27.66
CA GLU A 2 11.44 -32.65 26.61
C GLU A 2 10.59 -32.42 25.34
N ALA A 3 9.95 -33.48 24.82
CA ALA A 3 9.10 -33.37 23.65
C ALA A 3 7.91 -32.43 23.89
N GLU A 4 7.34 -32.44 25.10
CA GLU A 4 6.26 -31.53 25.50
C GLU A 4 6.72 -30.08 25.46
N PHE A 5 7.90 -29.80 26.00
CA PHE A 5 8.49 -28.47 25.96
C PHE A 5 8.68 -27.97 24.52
N LEU A 6 9.24 -28.81 23.65
CA LEU A 6 9.48 -28.47 22.24
C LEU A 6 8.17 -28.20 21.48
N ILE A 7 7.11 -29.01 21.68
CA ILE A 7 5.81 -28.81 21.05
C ILE A 7 5.15 -27.52 21.54
N ARG A 8 5.21 -27.21 22.83
CA ARG A 8 4.71 -25.96 23.38
C ARG A 8 5.45 -24.76 22.84
N LEU A 9 6.77 -24.84 22.79
CA LEU A 9 7.62 -23.79 22.25
C LEU A 9 7.36 -23.56 20.77
N ALA A 10 7.15 -24.61 19.97
CA ALA A 10 6.77 -24.51 18.57
C ALA A 10 5.47 -23.73 18.39
N ASN A 11 4.43 -24.09 19.17
CA ASN A 11 3.15 -23.35 19.14
C ASN A 11 3.31 -21.89 19.55
N GLN A 12 4.07 -21.62 20.61
CA GLN A 12 4.33 -20.24 21.05
C GLN A 12 5.07 -19.43 19.99
N ARG A 13 6.11 -19.98 19.37
CA ARG A 13 6.85 -19.28 18.31
C ARG A 13 5.98 -19.00 17.08
N LEU A 14 5.17 -19.97 16.68
CA LEU A 14 4.27 -19.77 15.54
C LEU A 14 3.25 -18.65 15.81
N LEU A 15 2.67 -18.63 17.01
CA LEU A 15 1.66 -17.63 17.39
C LEU A 15 2.25 -16.23 17.62
N VAL A 16 3.43 -16.16 18.25
CA VAL A 16 4.04 -14.86 18.65
C VAL A 16 4.96 -14.30 17.59
N GLU A 17 5.87 -15.13 17.08
CA GLU A 17 6.90 -14.71 16.13
C GLU A 17 6.43 -14.82 14.67
N ARG A 18 5.33 -15.55 14.40
CA ARG A 18 4.77 -15.84 13.08
C ARG A 18 5.81 -16.41 12.11
N ARG A 19 6.75 -17.21 12.63
CA ARG A 19 7.85 -17.85 11.86
C ARG A 19 7.62 -19.35 11.75
N PRO A 20 7.09 -19.86 10.63
CA PRO A 20 6.82 -21.28 10.45
C PRO A 20 8.07 -22.15 10.47
N GLU A 21 9.22 -21.64 9.98
CA GLU A 21 10.49 -22.40 9.93
C GLU A 21 11.00 -22.74 11.34
N GLY A 22 10.89 -21.79 12.28
CA GLY A 22 11.28 -22.00 13.68
C GLY A 22 10.37 -23.00 14.38
N ALA A 23 9.06 -22.95 14.14
CA ALA A 23 8.10 -23.90 14.67
C ALA A 23 8.30 -25.30 14.07
N GLN A 24 8.55 -25.40 12.76
CA GLN A 24 8.83 -26.65 12.07
C GLN A 24 10.06 -27.36 12.68
N SER A 25 11.17 -26.66 12.83
CA SER A 25 12.42 -27.21 13.41
C SER A 25 12.21 -27.77 14.83
N LEU A 26 11.38 -27.08 15.63
CA LEU A 26 11.04 -27.55 16.98
C LEU A 26 10.15 -28.79 16.97
N LEU A 27 9.16 -28.86 16.07
CA LEU A 27 8.32 -30.07 15.92
C LEU A 27 9.13 -31.26 15.39
N GLU A 28 10.06 -31.06 14.48
CA GLU A 28 10.98 -32.08 13.98
C GLU A 28 11.88 -32.60 15.11
N SER A 29 12.38 -31.70 15.96
CA SER A 29 13.13 -32.09 17.16
C SER A 29 12.29 -32.88 18.15
N ALA A 30 11.05 -32.47 18.36
CA ALA A 30 10.10 -33.22 19.22
C ALA A 30 9.84 -34.63 18.68
N ASP A 31 9.62 -34.80 17.37
CA ASP A 31 9.43 -36.11 16.75
C ASP A 31 10.68 -37.01 16.93
N GLN A 32 11.86 -36.43 16.78
CA GLN A 32 13.11 -37.17 17.02
C GLN A 32 13.28 -37.68 18.48
N VAL A 33 12.85 -36.87 19.46
CA VAL A 33 12.85 -37.25 20.87
C VAL A 33 11.86 -38.40 21.10
N LEU A 34 10.63 -38.28 20.54
CA LEU A 34 9.60 -39.29 20.67
C LEU A 34 9.96 -40.60 19.96
N ALA A 35 10.67 -40.53 18.82
CA ALA A 35 11.13 -41.69 18.07
C ALA A 35 12.08 -42.60 18.89
N LYS A 36 12.85 -42.00 19.82
CA LYS A 36 13.79 -42.76 20.67
C LYS A 36 13.14 -43.55 21.79
N LEU A 37 11.84 -43.24 22.11
CA LEU A 37 11.13 -43.87 23.22
C LEU A 37 10.54 -45.26 22.89
N ASP A 38 10.45 -45.60 21.60
CA ASP A 38 9.94 -46.84 21.03
C ASP A 38 8.61 -47.35 21.67
N ASP A 39 7.73 -46.41 22.02
CA ASP A 39 6.40 -46.70 22.62
C ASP A 39 5.34 -46.68 21.52
N PRO A 40 4.63 -47.84 21.30
CA PRO A 40 3.52 -47.89 20.34
C PRO A 40 2.39 -46.89 20.61
N GLY A 41 2.22 -46.46 21.87
CA GLY A 41 1.23 -45.44 22.23
C GLY A 41 1.52 -44.06 21.61
N LEU A 42 2.76 -43.79 21.20
CA LEU A 42 3.18 -42.55 20.60
C LEU A 42 2.87 -42.44 19.08
N ILE A 43 2.42 -43.53 18.44
CA ILE A 43 2.20 -43.55 16.99
C ILE A 43 1.17 -42.46 16.58
N SER A 44 0.11 -42.29 17.32
CA SER A 44 -0.91 -41.28 17.04
C SER A 44 -0.35 -39.86 17.16
N LEU A 45 0.42 -39.57 18.22
CA LEU A 45 1.07 -38.26 18.42
C LEU A 45 2.08 -37.98 17.32
N ARG A 46 2.92 -38.94 16.96
CA ARG A 46 3.91 -38.77 15.88
C ARG A 46 3.28 -38.56 14.52
N LYS A 47 2.11 -39.21 14.25
CA LYS A 47 1.34 -38.96 13.04
C LYS A 47 0.88 -37.49 12.99
N THR A 48 0.26 -36.99 14.08
CA THR A 48 -0.17 -35.60 14.17
C THR A 48 1.00 -34.60 14.03
N LEU A 49 2.15 -34.89 14.62
CA LEU A 49 3.36 -34.07 14.43
C LEU A 49 3.80 -34.03 12.97
N THR A 50 3.78 -35.18 12.28
CA THR A 50 4.15 -35.26 10.86
C THR A 50 3.19 -34.44 9.99
N GLU A 51 1.89 -34.50 10.29
CA GLU A 51 0.85 -33.71 9.60
C GLU A 51 1.07 -32.20 9.83
N ASN A 52 1.34 -31.77 11.07
CA ASN A 52 1.65 -30.38 11.39
C ASN A 52 2.95 -29.88 10.73
N ILE A 53 4.00 -30.71 10.71
CA ILE A 53 5.25 -30.41 10.01
C ILE A 53 4.99 -30.24 8.50
N ALA A 54 4.19 -31.13 7.90
CA ALA A 54 3.85 -31.03 6.49
C ALA A 54 3.03 -29.76 6.18
N ALA A 55 2.10 -29.37 7.04
CA ALA A 55 1.34 -28.14 6.92
C ALA A 55 2.27 -26.89 6.98
N LEU A 56 3.21 -26.87 7.93
CA LEU A 56 4.20 -25.78 8.05
C LEU A 56 5.10 -25.68 6.81
N ARG A 57 5.55 -26.83 6.27
CA ARG A 57 6.34 -26.87 5.02
C ARG A 57 5.57 -26.35 3.80
N GLY A 58 4.27 -26.56 3.78
CA GLY A 58 3.40 -26.09 2.71
C GLY A 58 3.07 -24.60 2.79
N THR A 59 3.45 -23.91 3.86
CA THR A 59 3.19 -22.49 4.03
C THR A 59 4.09 -21.68 3.10
N ALA A 60 3.47 -20.83 2.25
CA ALA A 60 4.22 -19.98 1.32
C ALA A 60 5.05 -18.95 2.09
N THR A 61 6.33 -18.88 1.79
CA THR A 61 7.21 -17.86 2.36
C THR A 61 6.98 -16.53 1.65
N ILE A 62 6.65 -15.50 2.41
CA ILE A 62 6.47 -14.14 1.87
C ILE A 62 7.79 -13.38 1.97
N ASP A 63 8.28 -12.88 0.84
CA ASP A 63 9.48 -12.04 0.75
C ASP A 63 9.15 -10.59 1.18
N ARG A 64 8.99 -10.37 2.49
CA ARG A 64 8.72 -9.05 3.06
C ARG A 64 9.87 -8.08 2.88
N GLU A 65 11.09 -8.58 2.95
CA GLU A 65 12.29 -7.77 2.76
C GLU A 65 12.36 -7.23 1.33
N GLY A 66 12.09 -8.06 0.34
CA GLY A 66 12.02 -7.63 -1.05
C GLY A 66 10.87 -6.66 -1.31
N VAL A 67 9.70 -6.83 -0.65
CA VAL A 67 8.61 -5.86 -0.72
C VAL A 67 9.04 -4.52 -0.10
N PHE A 68 9.65 -4.54 1.08
CA PHE A 68 10.14 -3.35 1.77
C PHE A 68 11.15 -2.57 0.93
N LEU A 69 12.12 -3.25 0.34
CA LEU A 69 13.14 -2.64 -0.52
C LEU A 69 12.53 -2.03 -1.79
N ARG A 70 11.57 -2.69 -2.42
CA ARG A 70 10.88 -2.17 -3.60
C ARG A 70 10.09 -0.90 -3.29
N ILE A 71 9.44 -0.83 -2.14
CA ILE A 71 8.77 0.42 -1.70
C ILE A 71 9.81 1.53 -1.50
N GLY A 72 10.98 1.23 -0.92
CA GLY A 72 12.09 2.18 -0.78
C GLY A 72 12.57 2.72 -2.12
N THR A 73 12.74 1.84 -3.11
CA THR A 73 13.11 2.27 -4.48
C THR A 73 12.06 3.19 -5.10
N LEU A 74 10.76 2.92 -4.88
CA LEU A 74 9.69 3.81 -5.34
C LEU A 74 9.74 5.18 -4.64
N ALA A 75 10.06 5.20 -3.34
CA ALA A 75 10.22 6.45 -2.59
C ALA A 75 11.36 7.30 -3.17
N ASP A 76 12.50 6.69 -3.51
CA ASP A 76 13.62 7.36 -4.14
C ASP A 76 13.24 7.89 -5.54
N LEU A 77 12.52 7.10 -6.33
CA LEU A 77 12.03 7.52 -7.63
C LEU A 77 11.09 8.73 -7.54
N VAL A 78 10.16 8.75 -6.61
CA VAL A 78 9.24 9.88 -6.40
C VAL A 78 9.99 11.18 -6.09
N MET A 79 11.13 11.11 -5.41
CA MET A 79 11.97 12.28 -5.12
C MET A 79 12.73 12.79 -6.35
N THR A 80 13.07 11.91 -7.29
CA THR A 80 13.85 12.25 -8.50
C THR A 80 12.97 12.57 -9.71
N PHE A 81 11.64 12.40 -9.60
CA PHE A 81 10.71 12.70 -10.69
C PHE A 81 10.92 14.13 -11.21
N PRO A 82 10.89 14.33 -12.54
CA PRO A 82 10.83 15.69 -13.05
C PRO A 82 9.62 16.39 -12.45
N ALA A 83 9.82 17.62 -12.01
CA ALA A 83 8.76 18.48 -11.54
C ALA A 83 7.59 18.39 -12.51
N LEU A 84 6.38 18.33 -11.97
CA LEU A 84 5.19 18.57 -12.80
C LEU A 84 5.53 19.76 -13.66
N PRO A 85 5.43 19.70 -15.00
CA PRO A 85 5.43 20.92 -15.75
C PRO A 85 4.31 21.73 -15.08
N ALA A 86 4.68 22.85 -14.47
CA ALA A 86 3.72 23.88 -14.13
C ALA A 86 2.88 23.98 -15.41
N HIS A 87 1.66 23.41 -15.39
CA HIS A 87 0.86 23.27 -16.61
C HIS A 87 0.81 24.65 -17.18
N GLY A 88 1.55 24.76 -18.29
CA GLY A 88 1.82 26.01 -18.93
C GLY A 88 0.67 26.96 -18.61
N LEU A 89 1.01 27.94 -17.93
CA LEU A 89 1.10 29.12 -18.72
C LEU A 89 1.96 28.74 -19.95
N GLU A 90 1.37 28.00 -20.96
CA GLU A 90 1.61 28.45 -22.31
C GLU A 90 1.61 29.93 -22.09
N THR A 91 2.75 30.51 -22.21
CA THR A 91 2.87 31.93 -22.49
C THR A 91 1.87 32.18 -23.62
N VAL A 92 0.58 32.31 -23.24
CA VAL A 92 -0.35 33.12 -23.99
C VAL A 92 0.49 34.37 -24.09
N GLU A 93 1.08 34.53 -25.26
CA GLU A 93 2.06 35.54 -25.51
C GLU A 93 1.51 36.80 -24.83
N VAL A 94 2.15 37.18 -23.70
CA VAL A 94 1.85 38.41 -22.97
C VAL A 94 1.96 39.58 -23.94
N VAL A 95 2.65 39.37 -25.03
CA VAL A 95 2.70 40.24 -26.23
C VAL A 95 1.29 40.49 -26.78
N ALA A 96 0.39 39.53 -26.92
CA ALA A 96 -0.95 39.78 -27.47
C ALA A 96 -1.89 40.47 -26.47
N VAL A 97 -1.65 40.32 -25.16
CA VAL A 97 -2.41 41.07 -24.13
C VAL A 97 -1.87 42.49 -23.97
N ILE A 98 -0.56 42.72 -24.16
CA ILE A 98 0.05 44.05 -24.11
C ILE A 98 -0.36 44.88 -25.34
N GLU A 99 -0.41 44.31 -26.54
CA GLU A 99 -0.94 44.97 -27.72
C GLU A 99 -2.43 45.33 -27.59
N LEU A 100 -3.22 44.49 -26.97
CA LEU A 100 -4.67 44.77 -26.69
C LEU A 100 -4.87 45.85 -25.62
N VAL A 101 -3.95 45.96 -24.66
CA VAL A 101 -4.00 47.00 -23.62
C VAL A 101 -3.56 48.34 -24.15
N ASP A 102 -2.58 48.40 -25.08
CA ASP A 102 -2.15 49.64 -25.73
C ASP A 102 -3.23 50.18 -26.71
N GLU A 103 -4.01 49.32 -27.34
CA GLU A 103 -5.10 49.76 -28.25
C GLU A 103 -6.34 50.22 -27.46
N LEU A 104 -6.47 49.86 -26.18
CA LEU A 104 -7.54 50.34 -25.28
C LEU A 104 -7.16 51.60 -24.47
N ALA A 105 -5.91 52.06 -24.56
CA ALA A 105 -5.40 53.20 -23.80
C ALA A 105 -5.75 54.58 -24.44
N PHE A 106 -6.46 54.60 -25.57
CA PHE A 106 -6.94 55.86 -26.21
C PHE A 106 -8.47 56.00 -25.96
N VAL A 107 -8.90 56.12 -24.72
CA VAL A 107 -10.21 56.74 -24.41
C VAL A 107 -9.95 57.76 -23.30
N ASP A 108 -10.02 58.98 -23.76
CA ASP A 108 -9.85 60.22 -23.04
C ASP A 108 -10.77 60.35 -21.81
N GLU A 109 -10.33 61.12 -20.85
CA GLU A 109 -10.93 61.53 -19.60
C GLU A 109 -12.44 61.79 -19.68
N ALA A 110 -13.24 60.98 -18.99
CA ALA A 110 -14.49 61.42 -18.35
C ALA A 110 -14.75 60.59 -17.11
N ILE A 111 -14.36 61.09 -15.96
CA ILE A 111 -14.74 60.59 -14.65
C ILE A 111 -16.23 60.87 -14.50
N VAL A 112 -17.08 59.87 -14.74
CA VAL A 112 -18.46 59.85 -14.30
C VAL A 112 -18.59 58.90 -13.11
N VAL A 113 -18.81 59.48 -11.95
CA VAL A 113 -19.19 58.74 -10.74
C VAL A 113 -20.57 58.13 -11.01
N VAL A 114 -20.62 56.83 -11.22
CA VAL A 114 -21.88 56.07 -11.28
C VAL A 114 -21.95 55.10 -10.12
N GLU A 115 -22.82 55.40 -9.20
CA GLU A 115 -23.26 54.53 -8.10
C GLU A 115 -24.16 53.43 -8.67
N GLU A 116 -23.59 52.37 -9.25
CA GLU A 116 -24.22 51.04 -9.43
C GLU A 116 -23.14 50.03 -9.83
N PRO A 117 -23.19 48.76 -9.42
CA PRO A 117 -22.11 47.84 -9.64
C PRO A 117 -21.98 47.45 -11.12
N TRP A 118 -21.15 48.19 -11.85
CA TRP A 118 -20.85 48.05 -13.28
C TRP A 118 -20.38 46.64 -13.69
N TYR A 119 -19.88 45.86 -12.77
CA TYR A 119 -19.38 44.51 -13.02
C TYR A 119 -20.50 43.49 -13.35
N GLN A 120 -21.76 43.71 -12.95
CA GLN A 120 -22.85 42.80 -13.28
C GLN A 120 -23.21 42.85 -14.80
N ASN A 121 -23.13 43.99 -15.41
CA ASN A 121 -23.36 44.16 -16.85
C ASN A 121 -22.14 43.69 -17.66
N LEU A 122 -20.91 43.84 -17.12
CA LEU A 122 -19.69 43.38 -17.77
C LEU A 122 -19.68 41.84 -17.89
N TRP A 123 -20.10 41.14 -16.86
CA TRP A 123 -20.16 39.67 -16.89
C TRP A 123 -21.21 39.15 -17.88
N GLN A 124 -22.33 39.82 -18.06
CA GLN A 124 -23.35 39.46 -19.06
C GLN A 124 -22.85 39.72 -20.48
N ASN A 125 -22.15 40.81 -20.73
CA ASN A 125 -21.60 41.16 -22.04
C ASN A 125 -20.41 40.26 -22.42
N ILE A 126 -19.54 39.91 -21.47
CA ILE A 126 -18.43 38.97 -21.69
C ILE A 126 -18.99 37.58 -22.00
N ARG A 127 -20.03 37.13 -21.30
CA ARG A 127 -20.62 35.80 -21.53
C ARG A 127 -21.30 35.69 -22.90
N ASN A 128 -21.90 36.78 -23.38
CA ASN A 128 -22.55 36.81 -24.70
C ASN A 128 -21.53 36.99 -25.86
N ALA A 129 -20.43 37.70 -25.63
CA ALA A 129 -19.36 37.86 -26.62
C ALA A 129 -18.50 36.59 -26.78
N THR A 130 -18.26 35.84 -25.69
CA THR A 130 -17.45 34.61 -25.72
C THR A 130 -18.14 33.41 -26.33
N GLN A 131 -19.49 33.32 -26.27
CA GLN A 131 -20.21 32.20 -26.90
C GLN A 131 -20.07 32.20 -28.44
N GLY A 132 -20.04 33.36 -29.09
CA GLY A 132 -19.87 33.45 -30.54
C GLY A 132 -18.42 33.34 -31.05
N PHE A 133 -17.45 33.53 -30.16
CA PHE A 133 -16.02 33.47 -30.51
C PHE A 133 -15.44 32.05 -30.30
N VAL A 134 -15.90 31.36 -29.25
CA VAL A 134 -15.47 29.99 -28.90
C VAL A 134 -15.94 29.00 -29.97
N ASP A 135 -17.17 29.13 -30.52
CA ASP A 135 -17.72 28.19 -31.51
C ASP A 135 -17.04 28.30 -32.89
N ARG A 136 -16.22 29.29 -33.11
CA ARG A 136 -15.63 29.55 -34.44
C ARG A 136 -14.13 29.24 -34.53
N HIS A 137 -13.42 29.14 -33.40
CA HIS A 137 -11.95 29.02 -33.37
C HIS A 137 -11.41 27.95 -32.43
N PHE A 138 -12.25 27.34 -31.62
CA PHE A 138 -11.84 26.25 -30.74
C PHE A 138 -12.68 25.00 -31.03
N ASP A 139 -12.04 24.01 -31.61
CA ASP A 139 -12.52 22.62 -31.59
C ASP A 139 -12.44 22.15 -30.12
N VAL A 140 -13.51 22.40 -29.36
CA VAL A 140 -13.62 21.94 -27.97
C VAL A 140 -13.81 20.43 -27.98
N ARG A 141 -12.71 19.70 -28.16
CA ARG A 141 -12.66 18.34 -27.65
C ARG A 141 -12.83 18.48 -26.16
N SER A 142 -13.96 18.05 -25.68
CA SER A 142 -14.28 17.99 -24.25
C SER A 142 -13.15 17.25 -23.53
N LEU A 143 -12.22 18.01 -22.92
CA LEU A 143 -11.35 17.50 -21.89
C LEU A 143 -12.23 17.25 -20.65
N GLU A 144 -12.85 16.09 -20.57
CA GLU A 144 -13.54 15.61 -19.37
C GLU A 144 -12.57 15.27 -18.22
N GLN A 145 -11.37 15.78 -18.28
CA GLN A 145 -10.42 15.68 -17.18
C GLN A 145 -10.48 16.96 -16.36
N PRO A 146 -10.76 16.88 -15.06
CA PRO A 146 -10.66 18.03 -14.18
C PRO A 146 -9.23 18.58 -14.28
N LEU A 147 -9.10 19.86 -14.62
CA LEU A 147 -7.81 20.56 -14.65
C LEU A 147 -7.16 20.36 -13.29
N ALA A 148 -6.02 19.70 -13.27
CA ALA A 148 -5.24 19.57 -12.05
C ALA A 148 -4.93 20.97 -11.50
N PRO A 149 -5.15 21.24 -10.21
CA PRO A 149 -4.92 22.54 -9.63
C PRO A 149 -3.45 22.95 -9.87
N LEU A 150 -3.23 24.18 -10.29
CA LEU A 150 -1.90 24.77 -10.46
C LEU A 150 -1.14 24.68 -9.13
N MET A 151 -0.14 23.83 -9.07
CA MET A 151 0.66 23.67 -7.87
C MET A 151 1.84 24.66 -7.89
N SER A 152 2.01 25.41 -6.78
CA SER A 152 3.24 26.17 -6.55
C SER A 152 4.40 25.22 -6.24
N LEU A 153 5.65 25.69 -6.41
CA LEU A 153 6.85 24.91 -6.05
C LEU A 153 6.82 24.39 -4.60
N ASP A 154 6.25 25.18 -3.67
CA ASP A 154 6.09 24.78 -2.28
C ASP A 154 5.07 23.63 -2.15
N SER A 155 3.98 23.69 -2.92
CA SER A 155 2.95 22.64 -2.94
C SER A 155 3.46 21.33 -3.54
N GLU A 156 4.34 21.42 -4.54
CA GLU A 156 5.00 20.25 -5.13
C GLU A 156 5.92 19.56 -4.12
N SER A 157 6.75 20.32 -3.43
CA SER A 157 7.61 19.78 -2.37
C SER A 157 6.80 19.12 -1.25
N GLN A 158 5.70 19.74 -0.83
CA GLN A 158 4.79 19.18 0.16
C GLN A 158 4.16 17.87 -0.31
N LEU A 159 3.74 17.79 -1.59
CA LEU A 159 3.19 16.56 -2.17
C LEU A 159 4.23 15.44 -2.15
N ARG A 160 5.48 15.71 -2.59
CA ARG A 160 6.57 14.73 -2.56
C ARG A 160 6.83 14.21 -1.14
N TYR A 161 6.87 15.10 -0.15
CA TYR A 161 7.01 14.70 1.26
C TYR A 161 5.80 13.87 1.74
N SER A 162 4.57 14.22 1.34
CA SER A 162 3.38 13.42 1.66
C SER A 162 3.48 11.99 1.09
N LEU A 163 3.89 11.88 -0.18
CA LEU A 163 4.10 10.59 -0.84
C LEU A 163 5.19 9.76 -0.13
N LEU A 164 6.31 10.40 0.23
CA LEU A 164 7.41 9.75 0.94
C LEU A 164 6.96 9.21 2.30
N ILE A 165 6.24 10.02 3.08
CA ILE A 165 5.68 9.60 4.38
C ILE A 165 4.70 8.44 4.19
N THR A 166 3.83 8.51 3.17
CA THR A 166 2.84 7.47 2.91
C THR A 166 3.50 6.16 2.47
N LEU A 167 4.56 6.21 1.66
CA LEU A 167 5.38 5.04 1.31
C LEU A 167 6.12 4.48 2.53
N GLY A 168 6.62 5.34 3.41
CA GLY A 168 7.21 4.93 4.70
C GLY A 168 6.19 4.20 5.59
N ASN A 169 4.94 4.65 5.62
CA ASN A 169 3.85 3.95 6.32
C ASN A 169 3.58 2.57 5.70
N ALA A 170 3.61 2.45 4.37
CA ALA A 170 3.50 1.16 3.70
C ALA A 170 4.65 0.21 4.09
N GLN A 171 5.89 0.70 4.15
CA GLN A 171 7.05 -0.09 4.61
C GLN A 171 6.86 -0.58 6.06
N GLN A 172 6.39 0.29 6.96
CA GLN A 172 6.11 -0.09 8.35
C GLN A 172 5.01 -1.15 8.43
N ALA A 173 3.97 -1.01 7.61
CA ALA A 173 2.86 -1.97 7.56
C ALA A 173 3.33 -3.36 7.07
N VAL A 174 4.29 -3.43 6.12
CA VAL A 174 4.93 -4.69 5.69
C VAL A 174 5.62 -5.38 6.85
N LEU A 175 6.40 -4.63 7.65
CA LEU A 175 7.13 -5.19 8.80
C LEU A 175 6.20 -5.69 9.91
N ARG A 176 5.00 -5.09 10.03
CA ARG A 176 3.99 -5.44 11.03
C ARG A 176 2.95 -6.44 10.53
N GLU A 177 3.02 -6.83 9.25
CA GLU A 177 2.03 -7.69 8.58
C GLU A 177 0.61 -7.09 8.56
N GLU A 178 0.51 -5.77 8.57
CA GLU A 178 -0.76 -5.02 8.56
C GLU A 178 -1.24 -4.82 7.12
N THR A 179 -1.84 -5.85 6.51
CA THR A 179 -2.25 -5.86 5.09
C THR A 179 -3.16 -4.69 4.72
N SER A 180 -4.11 -4.32 5.58
CA SER A 180 -5.05 -3.23 5.31
C SER A 180 -4.36 -1.87 5.24
N VAL A 181 -3.42 -1.60 6.15
CA VAL A 181 -2.64 -0.34 6.18
C VAL A 181 -1.70 -0.28 4.98
N TYR A 182 -1.05 -1.41 4.64
CA TYR A 182 -0.19 -1.54 3.47
C TYR A 182 -0.93 -1.19 2.18
N GLN A 183 -2.06 -1.87 1.92
CA GLN A 183 -2.86 -1.64 0.72
C GLN A 183 -3.43 -0.23 0.65
N ALA A 184 -3.97 0.29 1.75
CA ALA A 184 -4.50 1.65 1.82
C ALA A 184 -3.43 2.71 1.55
N SER A 185 -2.21 2.51 2.07
CA SER A 185 -1.09 3.42 1.84
C SER A 185 -0.66 3.45 0.38
N LEU A 186 -0.50 2.28 -0.26
CA LEU A 186 -0.14 2.21 -1.68
C LEU A 186 -1.25 2.75 -2.60
N ALA A 187 -2.53 2.45 -2.31
CA ALA A 187 -3.66 2.99 -3.06
C ALA A 187 -3.75 4.51 -2.96
N ARG A 188 -3.41 5.08 -1.80
CA ARG A 188 -3.34 6.54 -1.63
C ARG A 188 -2.23 7.14 -2.48
N VAL A 189 -1.03 6.55 -2.48
CA VAL A 189 0.09 6.99 -3.32
C VAL A 189 -0.28 6.93 -4.80
N GLU A 190 -0.88 5.83 -5.26
CA GLU A 190 -1.35 5.66 -6.64
C GLU A 190 -2.34 6.76 -7.03
N LYS A 191 -3.31 7.05 -6.16
CA LYS A 191 -4.30 8.09 -6.38
C LYS A 191 -3.65 9.48 -6.47
N GLU A 192 -2.76 9.81 -5.54
CA GLU A 192 -2.08 11.11 -5.52
C GLU A 192 -1.18 11.28 -6.76
N ILE A 193 -0.45 10.23 -7.17
CA ILE A 193 0.35 10.25 -8.40
C ILE A 193 -0.54 10.45 -9.63
N SER A 194 -1.62 9.69 -9.76
CA SER A 194 -2.54 9.79 -10.90
C SER A 194 -3.27 11.13 -10.98
N GLN A 195 -3.49 11.79 -9.84
CA GLN A 195 -4.20 13.06 -9.76
C GLN A 195 -3.29 14.27 -10.05
N TYR A 196 -2.04 14.23 -9.60
CA TYR A 196 -1.16 15.39 -9.59
C TYR A 196 0.01 15.31 -10.58
N PHE A 197 0.33 14.12 -11.09
CA PHE A 197 1.45 13.96 -12.03
C PHE A 197 0.95 13.77 -13.47
N THR A 198 1.69 14.35 -14.42
CA THR A 198 1.36 14.20 -15.84
C THR A 198 1.49 12.74 -16.26
N PRO A 199 0.50 12.17 -16.96
CA PRO A 199 0.57 10.79 -17.45
C PRO A 199 1.64 10.70 -18.55
N ASN A 200 2.81 10.22 -18.20
CA ASN A 200 3.93 9.88 -19.09
C ASN A 200 4.31 8.40 -18.89
N GLU A 201 5.30 7.91 -19.62
CA GLU A 201 5.75 6.53 -19.51
C GLU A 201 6.31 6.22 -18.11
N GLU A 202 7.03 7.14 -17.50
CA GLU A 202 7.61 6.99 -16.17
C GLU A 202 6.52 6.90 -15.10
N THR A 203 5.54 7.82 -15.12
CA THR A 203 4.39 7.81 -14.20
C THR A 203 3.59 6.52 -14.33
N ARG A 204 3.38 6.06 -15.56
CA ARG A 204 2.69 4.79 -15.82
C ARG A 204 3.44 3.61 -15.23
N ALA A 205 4.76 3.55 -15.42
CA ALA A 205 5.60 2.48 -14.88
C ALA A 205 5.53 2.41 -13.36
N ILE A 206 5.47 3.56 -12.66
CA ILE A 206 5.32 3.60 -11.20
C ILE A 206 3.94 3.14 -10.77
N VAL A 207 2.89 3.57 -11.44
CA VAL A 207 1.52 3.12 -11.14
C VAL A 207 1.43 1.61 -11.31
N GLU A 208 2.00 1.05 -12.37
CA GLU A 208 2.06 -0.41 -12.57
C GLU A 208 2.83 -1.12 -11.45
N GLN A 209 3.95 -0.56 -10.99
CA GLN A 209 4.71 -1.12 -9.87
C GLN A 209 3.93 -1.03 -8.55
N LEU A 210 3.21 0.07 -8.29
CA LEU A 210 2.35 0.21 -7.11
C LEU A 210 1.22 -0.83 -7.13
N GLN A 211 0.57 -1.04 -8.27
CA GLN A 211 -0.48 -2.05 -8.43
C GLN A 211 0.08 -3.48 -8.25
N ALA A 212 1.25 -3.75 -8.81
CA ALA A 212 1.93 -5.04 -8.62
C ALA A 212 2.28 -5.28 -7.13
N LEU A 213 2.69 -4.25 -6.40
CA LEU A 213 2.93 -4.34 -4.95
C LEU A 213 1.61 -4.54 -4.18
N GLN A 214 0.55 -3.80 -4.50
CA GLN A 214 -0.76 -3.96 -3.85
C GLN A 214 -1.32 -5.38 -3.97
N ALA A 215 -1.01 -6.08 -5.06
CA ALA A 215 -1.42 -7.46 -5.28
C ALA A 215 -0.59 -8.47 -4.46
N GLN A 216 0.52 -8.07 -3.85
CA GLN A 216 1.37 -8.96 -3.06
C GLN A 216 0.84 -9.10 -1.64
N ALA A 217 0.77 -10.35 -1.18
CA ALA A 217 0.47 -10.64 0.21
C ALA A 217 1.66 -10.24 1.09
N VAL A 218 1.39 -9.53 2.19
CA VAL A 218 2.38 -9.17 3.22
C VAL A 218 2.14 -9.89 4.54
N GLN A 219 0.97 -10.51 4.68
CA GLN A 219 0.61 -11.33 5.81
C GLN A 219 0.60 -12.81 5.41
N GLN A 220 1.31 -13.63 6.16
CA GLN A 220 1.37 -15.07 5.95
C GLN A 220 0.20 -15.76 6.63
N ASP A 221 -0.48 -16.63 5.89
CA ASP A 221 -1.53 -17.49 6.45
C ASP A 221 -0.86 -18.71 7.11
N LEU A 222 -0.94 -18.79 8.43
CA LEU A 222 -0.25 -19.80 9.22
C LEU A 222 -1.20 -20.94 9.58
N PRO A 223 -0.78 -22.22 9.44
CA PRO A 223 -1.59 -23.36 9.84
C PRO A 223 -1.72 -23.45 11.36
N ASP A 224 -2.83 -23.98 11.84
CA ASP A 224 -3.00 -24.32 13.23
C ASP A 224 -2.27 -25.64 13.54
N ILE A 225 -1.27 -25.58 14.41
CA ILE A 225 -0.51 -26.75 14.88
C ILE A 225 -0.87 -27.19 16.30
N SER A 226 -1.96 -26.69 16.86
CA SER A 226 -2.41 -27.01 18.22
C SER A 226 -2.81 -28.47 18.38
N ALA A 227 -3.17 -29.17 17.29
CA ALA A 227 -3.49 -30.58 17.28
C ALA A 227 -2.41 -31.46 17.94
N SER A 228 -1.12 -31.10 17.77
CA SER A 228 -0.01 -31.80 18.42
C SER A 228 -0.01 -31.67 19.94
N LEU A 229 -0.48 -30.53 20.49
CA LEU A 229 -0.64 -30.36 21.94
C LEU A 229 -1.80 -31.19 22.48
N TYR A 230 -2.91 -31.29 21.75
CA TYR A 230 -4.04 -32.14 22.14
C TYR A 230 -3.66 -33.63 22.12
N ALA A 231 -3.02 -34.07 21.02
CA ALA A 231 -2.55 -35.45 20.92
C ALA A 231 -1.55 -35.82 22.03
N LEU A 232 -0.71 -34.88 22.46
CA LEU A 232 0.19 -35.10 23.59
C LEU A 232 -0.54 -35.23 24.92
N ARG A 233 -1.56 -34.43 25.17
CA ARG A 233 -2.43 -34.53 26.37
C ARG A 233 -3.15 -35.87 26.40
N ASP A 234 -3.77 -36.26 25.29
CA ASP A 234 -4.47 -37.53 25.17
C ASP A 234 -3.55 -38.72 25.47
N TYR A 235 -2.30 -38.68 24.95
CA TYR A 235 -1.30 -39.71 25.26
C TYR A 235 -0.97 -39.75 26.76
N ARG A 236 -0.77 -38.61 27.42
CA ARG A 236 -0.48 -38.52 28.85
C ARG A 236 -1.61 -39.06 29.69
N ASP A 237 -2.86 -38.72 29.38
CA ASP A 237 -4.04 -39.17 30.10
C ASP A 237 -4.22 -40.69 29.94
N ALA A 238 -3.98 -41.19 28.72
CA ALA A 238 -4.01 -42.63 28.45
C ALA A 238 -2.87 -43.40 29.17
N SER A 239 -1.68 -42.80 29.25
CA SER A 239 -0.55 -43.43 29.97
C SER A 239 -0.77 -43.42 31.47
N ALA A 240 -1.27 -42.31 32.04
CA ALA A 240 -1.60 -42.23 33.46
C ALA A 240 -2.65 -43.26 33.88
N SER A 241 -3.67 -43.48 33.04
CA SER A 241 -4.70 -44.49 33.30
C SER A 241 -4.18 -45.94 33.23
N ARG A 242 -3.16 -46.23 32.43
CA ARG A 242 -2.49 -47.54 32.34
C ARG A 242 -1.66 -47.85 33.59
N PHE A 243 -0.96 -46.87 34.12
CA PHE A 243 -0.13 -47.03 35.33
C PHE A 243 -0.97 -46.98 36.60
N GLY A 244 -2.10 -46.22 36.63
CA GLY A 244 -2.98 -46.17 37.79
C GLY A 244 -3.83 -47.42 38.01
N ASN A 245 -4.07 -48.23 36.97
CA ASN A 245 -4.83 -49.49 37.08
C ASN A 245 -3.94 -50.73 37.35
N GLY A 246 -2.62 -50.55 37.46
CA GLY A 246 -1.68 -51.66 37.71
C GLY A 246 -1.33 -51.94 39.20
N GLU A 247 -1.81 -51.11 40.12
CA GLU A 247 -1.60 -51.25 41.57
C GLU A 247 -2.92 -51.63 42.33
N GLY A 248 -3.60 -52.66 41.86
CA GLY A 248 -4.77 -53.22 42.51
C GLY A 248 -4.69 -54.74 42.69
#